data_fb52e8f3b0b71fcbc7936051fc5f8a5e
#
_entry.id   fb52e8f3b0b71fcbc7936051fc5f8a5e
#
_cell.length_a   1.000
_cell.length_b   1.000
_cell.length_c   1.000
_cell.angle_alpha   90.00
_cell.angle_beta   90.00
_cell.angle_gamma   90.00
#
_symmetry.space_group_name_H-M   'P 1'
#
loop_
_entity.id
_entity.type
_entity.pdbx_description
1 polymer ?
#
loop_
_entity_poly.entity_id
_entity_poly.type
_entity_poly.pdbx_seq_one_letter_code
_entity_poly.pdbx_strand_id
1 'polypeptide(L)'
;GFRCGFLGLLHLEIVQERLEREFNLDLVTTAPSVIYKVYLTDGTMIELSNPSNMPDPARIEKMEEPVVRAEIILPKDYVGAIMELCQQRRGEYISMEYMDENRVTLLYHIPLNEIIYDFFDVLKSRSRGYASFDYSLIGYQEATLTKLDILVNREVVDALSFIVHSSVAVERGRKICEKLKKEIPRQLFEIPIQAAIGA
;
A
#
# COMPACT_ATOMS: atom_id res chain seq x y z
N GLY A 1 -4.94 -20.19 3.76
CA GLY A 1 -4.04 -19.31 4.51
C GLY A 1 -4.66 -18.80 5.79
N PHE A 2 -3.83 -18.21 6.62
CA PHE A 2 -4.26 -17.63 7.90
C PHE A 2 -3.95 -16.13 7.91
N ARG A 3 -4.82 -15.34 8.52
CA ARG A 3 -4.56 -13.92 8.79
C ARG A 3 -4.06 -13.79 10.23
N CYS A 4 -2.85 -13.26 10.39
CA CYS A 4 -2.21 -13.10 11.68
C CYS A 4 -1.91 -11.62 11.95
N GLY A 5 -1.98 -11.21 13.21
CA GLY A 5 -1.54 -9.89 13.67
C GLY A 5 -0.22 -10.01 14.43
N PHE A 6 0.70 -9.09 14.17
CA PHE A 6 2.03 -9.05 14.78
C PHE A 6 2.29 -7.68 15.43
N LEU A 7 3.10 -7.66 16.46
CA LEU A 7 3.48 -6.43 17.17
C LEU A 7 4.51 -5.58 16.41
N GLY A 8 5.05 -6.10 15.32
CA GLY A 8 6.02 -5.45 14.47
C GLY A 8 6.76 -6.46 13.60
N LEU A 9 7.65 -5.97 12.73
CA LEU A 9 8.37 -6.79 11.76
C LEU A 9 9.25 -7.86 12.43
N LEU A 10 9.98 -7.48 13.49
CA LEU A 10 10.81 -8.42 14.25
C LEU A 10 9.99 -9.55 14.87
N HIS A 11 8.78 -9.25 15.36
CA HIS A 11 7.90 -10.28 15.89
C HIS A 11 7.43 -11.25 14.80
N LEU A 12 7.11 -10.74 13.61
CA LEU A 12 6.80 -11.56 12.43
C LEU A 12 7.96 -12.49 12.09
N GLU A 13 9.18 -11.95 11.97
CA GLU A 13 10.38 -12.71 11.60
C GLU A 13 10.66 -13.84 12.61
N ILE A 14 10.58 -13.55 13.92
CA ILE A 14 10.78 -14.57 14.97
C ILE A 14 9.73 -15.69 14.88
N VAL A 15 8.46 -15.33 14.68
CA VAL A 15 7.38 -16.33 14.59
C VAL A 15 7.53 -17.16 13.31
N GLN A 16 7.85 -16.54 12.19
CA GLN A 16 8.09 -17.22 10.92
C GLN A 16 9.27 -18.20 11.06
N GLU A 17 10.41 -17.76 11.56
CA GLU A 17 11.59 -18.60 11.75
C GLU A 17 11.31 -19.81 12.64
N ARG A 18 10.55 -19.61 13.71
CA ARG A 18 10.15 -20.73 14.59
C ARG A 18 9.25 -21.74 13.89
N LEU A 19 8.25 -21.27 13.12
CA LEU A 19 7.37 -22.16 12.37
C LEU A 19 8.12 -22.96 11.31
N GLU A 20 9.05 -22.35 10.62
CA GLU A 20 9.91 -23.00 9.63
C GLU A 20 10.84 -24.04 10.28
N ARG A 21 11.50 -23.70 11.40
CA ARG A 21 12.46 -24.58 12.08
C ARG A 21 11.81 -25.70 12.90
N GLU A 22 10.76 -25.39 13.67
CA GLU A 22 10.16 -26.35 14.61
C GLU A 22 9.16 -27.27 13.90
N PHE A 23 8.49 -26.77 12.86
CA PHE A 23 7.42 -27.51 12.16
C PHE A 23 7.77 -27.86 10.71
N ASN A 24 8.96 -27.48 10.25
CA ASN A 24 9.44 -27.72 8.89
C ASN A 24 8.43 -27.25 7.81
N LEU A 25 7.86 -26.05 8.01
CA LEU A 25 6.91 -25.44 7.12
C LEU A 25 7.64 -24.55 6.13
N ASP A 26 7.25 -24.60 4.86
CA ASP A 26 7.63 -23.63 3.84
C ASP A 26 6.56 -22.53 3.80
N LEU A 27 6.87 -21.37 4.37
CA LEU A 27 5.90 -20.29 4.57
C LEU A 27 6.08 -19.18 3.54
N VAL A 28 4.97 -18.84 2.89
CA VAL A 28 4.89 -17.61 2.07
C VAL A 28 4.09 -16.58 2.85
N THR A 29 4.80 -15.56 3.34
CA THR A 29 4.16 -14.43 4.02
C THR A 29 3.80 -13.34 3.02
N THR A 30 2.56 -12.87 3.09
CA THR A 30 2.05 -11.77 2.26
C THR A 30 1.52 -10.65 3.13
N ALA A 31 1.70 -9.41 2.71
CA ALA A 31 1.03 -8.30 3.36
C ALA A 31 -0.49 -8.38 3.14
N PRO A 32 -1.32 -8.03 4.13
CA PRO A 32 -2.77 -7.97 3.93
C PRO A 32 -3.08 -6.92 2.87
N SER A 33 -3.95 -7.28 1.92
CA SER A 33 -4.47 -6.34 0.95
C SER A 33 -5.57 -5.48 1.59
N VAL A 34 -5.71 -4.28 1.06
CA VAL A 34 -6.83 -3.39 1.36
C VAL A 34 -8.10 -3.96 0.72
N ILE A 35 -9.23 -3.88 1.41
CA ILE A 35 -10.54 -4.25 0.84
C ILE A 35 -11.12 -3.01 0.18
N TYR A 36 -11.40 -3.11 -1.12
CA TYR A 36 -12.06 -2.09 -1.91
C TYR A 36 -13.55 -2.43 -2.06
N LYS A 37 -14.39 -1.42 -2.23
CA LYS A 37 -15.79 -1.59 -2.63
C LYS A 37 -15.93 -1.25 -4.09
N VAL A 38 -16.51 -2.17 -4.85
CA VAL A 38 -16.77 -2.02 -6.27
C VAL A 38 -18.27 -2.05 -6.50
N TYR A 39 -18.78 -0.99 -7.07
CA TYR A 39 -20.20 -0.85 -7.44
C TYR A 39 -20.33 -1.15 -8.91
N LEU A 40 -21.21 -2.10 -9.23
CA LEU A 40 -21.44 -2.54 -10.60
C LEU A 40 -22.63 -1.79 -11.21
N THR A 41 -22.66 -1.72 -12.54
CA THR A 41 -23.73 -1.07 -13.32
C THR A 41 -25.12 -1.72 -13.13
N ASP A 42 -25.18 -2.93 -12.59
CA ASP A 42 -26.42 -3.61 -12.23
C ASP A 42 -26.94 -3.27 -10.82
N GLY A 43 -26.25 -2.35 -10.12
CA GLY A 43 -26.58 -1.94 -8.76
C GLY A 43 -25.98 -2.84 -7.66
N THR A 44 -25.23 -3.88 -7.99
CA THR A 44 -24.60 -4.77 -7.02
C THR A 44 -23.31 -4.14 -6.48
N MET A 45 -23.06 -4.27 -5.17
CA MET A 45 -21.78 -3.91 -4.54
C MET A 45 -21.04 -5.18 -4.15
N ILE A 46 -19.76 -5.24 -4.52
CA ILE A 46 -18.85 -6.34 -4.14
C ILE A 46 -17.65 -5.82 -3.37
N GLU A 47 -17.15 -6.61 -2.44
CA GLU A 47 -15.89 -6.36 -1.74
C GLU A 47 -14.75 -7.05 -2.50
N LEU A 48 -13.76 -6.25 -2.89
CA LEU A 48 -12.62 -6.72 -3.68
C LEU A 48 -11.35 -6.67 -2.82
N SER A 49 -10.83 -7.83 -2.46
CA SER A 49 -9.54 -7.99 -1.75
C SER A 49 -8.45 -8.61 -2.61
N ASN A 50 -8.83 -9.36 -3.63
CA ASN A 50 -7.90 -10.00 -4.56
C ASN A 50 -8.01 -9.36 -5.95
N PRO A 51 -6.93 -8.76 -6.46
CA PRO A 51 -6.93 -8.12 -7.78
C PRO A 51 -7.38 -9.03 -8.93
N SER A 52 -7.12 -10.34 -8.82
CA SER A 52 -7.53 -11.31 -9.84
C SER A 52 -9.06 -11.47 -9.97
N ASN A 53 -9.81 -11.05 -8.94
CA ASN A 53 -11.28 -11.06 -8.95
C ASN A 53 -11.87 -9.73 -9.42
N MET A 54 -11.06 -8.82 -9.96
CA MET A 54 -11.56 -7.54 -10.45
C MET A 54 -12.53 -7.77 -11.61
N PRO A 55 -13.75 -7.20 -11.54
CA PRO A 55 -14.72 -7.30 -12.63
C PRO A 55 -14.21 -6.60 -13.89
N ASP A 56 -14.84 -6.95 -15.02
CA ASP A 56 -14.63 -6.23 -16.27
C ASP A 56 -14.87 -4.72 -16.05
N PRO A 57 -13.92 -3.85 -16.43
CA PRO A 57 -14.05 -2.40 -16.28
C PRO A 57 -15.35 -1.82 -16.85
N ALA A 58 -15.90 -2.41 -17.93
CA ALA A 58 -17.17 -1.98 -18.53
C ALA A 58 -18.39 -2.20 -17.61
N ARG A 59 -18.27 -3.07 -16.61
CA ARG A 59 -19.31 -3.35 -15.63
C ARG A 59 -19.17 -2.56 -14.33
N ILE A 60 -18.10 -1.80 -14.16
CA ILE A 60 -17.83 -1.03 -12.96
C ILE A 60 -18.45 0.37 -13.13
N GLU A 61 -19.33 0.75 -12.22
CA GLU A 61 -19.89 2.08 -12.13
C GLU A 61 -18.94 3.02 -11.36
N LYS A 62 -18.52 2.59 -10.16
CA LYS A 62 -17.55 3.30 -9.33
C LYS A 62 -16.80 2.36 -8.40
N MET A 63 -15.68 2.83 -7.89
CA MET A 63 -14.91 2.13 -6.86
C MET A 63 -14.65 3.05 -5.67
N GLU A 64 -14.60 2.46 -4.48
CA GLU A 64 -14.29 3.16 -3.25
C GLU A 64 -13.12 2.49 -2.54
N GLU A 65 -12.21 3.29 -1.98
CA GLU A 65 -11.09 2.86 -1.16
C GLU A 65 -11.29 3.29 0.30
N PRO A 66 -10.80 2.50 1.27
CA PRO A 66 -10.84 2.90 2.67
C PRO A 66 -9.86 4.03 2.94
N VAL A 67 -10.33 5.01 3.73
CA VAL A 67 -9.56 6.20 4.12
C VAL A 67 -9.42 6.21 5.64
N VAL A 68 -8.26 6.64 6.09
CA VAL A 68 -7.95 6.80 7.50
C VAL A 68 -7.72 8.26 7.87
N ARG A 69 -8.08 8.60 9.08
CA ARG A 69 -7.63 9.79 9.78
C ARG A 69 -6.28 9.48 10.38
N ALA A 70 -5.25 10.13 9.87
CA ALA A 70 -3.86 10.00 10.30
C ALA A 70 -3.50 11.18 11.20
N GLU A 71 -3.05 10.90 12.40
CA GLU A 71 -2.57 11.89 13.37
C GLU A 71 -1.06 11.71 13.54
N ILE A 72 -0.29 12.77 13.23
CA ILE A 72 1.16 12.74 13.26
C ILE A 72 1.65 13.81 14.21
N ILE A 73 2.34 13.41 15.29
CA ILE A 73 2.95 14.31 16.25
C ILE A 73 4.45 14.36 15.98
N LEU A 74 5.00 15.55 15.80
CA LEU A 74 6.39 15.74 15.41
C LEU A 74 6.94 17.11 15.86
N PRO A 75 8.28 17.27 15.95
CA PRO A 75 8.89 18.57 16.12
C PRO A 75 8.65 19.46 14.90
N LYS A 76 8.44 20.76 15.14
CA LYS A 76 8.13 21.76 14.10
C LYS A 76 9.12 21.79 12.95
N ASP A 77 10.39 21.48 13.21
CA ASP A 77 11.47 21.50 12.20
C ASP A 77 11.28 20.47 11.08
N TYR A 78 10.47 19.42 11.31
CA TYR A 78 10.20 18.36 10.34
C TYR A 78 8.85 18.49 9.63
N VAL A 79 8.04 19.51 9.97
CA VAL A 79 6.69 19.70 9.42
C VAL A 79 6.69 19.69 7.90
N GLY A 80 7.56 20.47 7.27
CA GLY A 80 7.64 20.56 5.80
C GLY A 80 7.92 19.20 5.14
N ALA A 81 8.88 18.44 5.66
CA ALA A 81 9.24 17.14 5.14
C ALA A 81 8.11 16.11 5.28
N ILE A 82 7.34 16.19 6.36
CA ILE A 82 6.23 15.25 6.61
C ILE A 82 4.97 15.67 5.83
N MET A 83 4.70 16.98 5.68
CA MET A 83 3.64 17.45 4.79
C MET A 83 3.87 17.01 3.34
N GLU A 84 5.11 17.11 2.85
CA GLU A 84 5.49 16.61 1.53
C GLU A 84 5.28 15.08 1.42
N LEU A 85 5.65 14.30 2.44
CA LEU A 85 5.38 12.87 2.48
C LEU A 85 3.89 12.59 2.36
N CYS A 86 3.05 13.23 3.17
CA CYS A 86 1.60 13.04 3.15
C CYS A 86 1.01 13.40 1.78
N GLN A 87 1.48 14.46 1.15
CA GLN A 87 1.07 14.84 -0.21
C GLN A 87 1.46 13.78 -1.25
N GLN A 88 2.68 13.23 -1.17
CA GLN A 88 3.12 12.13 -2.05
C GLN A 88 2.28 10.86 -1.86
N ARG A 89 1.64 10.71 -0.71
CA ARG A 89 0.74 9.59 -0.35
C ARG A 89 -0.75 9.93 -0.55
N ARG A 90 -1.06 10.89 -1.39
CA ARG A 90 -2.44 11.32 -1.68
C ARG A 90 -3.21 11.77 -0.44
N GLY A 91 -2.49 12.25 0.57
CA GLY A 91 -3.08 12.74 1.81
C GLY A 91 -3.75 14.09 1.62
N GLU A 92 -4.97 14.20 2.12
CA GLU A 92 -5.71 15.45 2.25
C GLU A 92 -5.37 16.11 3.59
N TYR A 93 -4.85 17.33 3.53
CA TYR A 93 -4.54 18.10 4.73
C TYR A 93 -5.82 18.56 5.42
N ILE A 94 -5.95 18.31 6.71
CA ILE A 94 -7.10 18.72 7.53
C ILE A 94 -6.73 19.87 8.47
N SER A 95 -5.74 19.67 9.34
CA SER A 95 -5.32 20.70 10.28
C SER A 95 -3.89 20.49 10.76
N MET A 96 -3.34 21.58 11.31
CA MET A 96 -2.10 21.58 12.07
C MET A 96 -2.32 22.37 13.35
N GLU A 97 -1.97 21.77 14.48
CA GLU A 97 -2.10 22.39 15.79
C GLU A 97 -0.77 22.34 16.54
N TYR A 98 -0.42 23.41 17.20
CA TYR A 98 0.74 23.46 18.09
C TYR A 98 0.38 22.89 19.45
N MET A 99 1.05 21.82 19.85
CA MET A 99 0.92 21.27 21.20
C MET A 99 1.69 22.08 22.22
N ASP A 100 2.87 22.56 21.82
CA ASP A 100 3.75 23.44 22.57
C ASP A 100 4.64 24.25 21.60
N GLU A 101 5.65 24.93 22.11
CA GLU A 101 6.56 25.79 21.31
C GLU A 101 7.37 24.99 20.26
N ASN A 102 7.55 23.69 20.47
CA ASN A 102 8.44 22.84 19.67
C ASN A 102 7.74 21.70 18.93
N ARG A 103 6.51 21.31 19.33
CA ARG A 103 5.79 20.18 18.77
C ARG A 103 4.47 20.57 18.15
N VAL A 104 4.16 19.93 17.05
CA VAL A 104 2.90 20.10 16.34
C VAL A 104 2.22 18.75 16.11
N THR A 105 0.91 18.79 16.01
CA THR A 105 0.07 17.69 15.52
C THR A 105 -0.40 18.03 14.12
N LEU A 106 -0.10 17.17 13.16
CA LEU A 106 -0.65 17.20 11.80
C LEU A 106 -1.79 16.21 11.68
N LEU A 107 -2.89 16.63 11.11
CA LEU A 107 -4.04 15.79 10.83
C LEU A 107 -4.26 15.70 9.32
N TYR A 108 -4.31 14.47 8.82
CA TYR A 108 -4.55 14.15 7.42
C TYR A 108 -5.61 13.08 7.25
N HIS A 109 -6.33 13.12 6.14
CA HIS A 109 -7.04 11.96 5.62
C HIS A 109 -6.18 11.32 4.54
N ILE A 110 -5.82 10.05 4.71
CA ILE A 110 -4.93 9.33 3.79
C ILE A 110 -5.58 8.01 3.40
N PRO A 111 -5.56 7.62 2.13
CA PRO A 111 -6.01 6.30 1.73
C PRO A 111 -5.20 5.20 2.44
N LEU A 112 -5.89 4.20 3.00
CA LEU A 112 -5.26 3.14 3.78
C LEU A 112 -4.14 2.43 3.00
N ASN A 113 -4.33 2.21 1.70
CA ASN A 113 -3.34 1.56 0.86
C ASN A 113 -2.00 2.32 0.76
N GLU A 114 -1.99 3.62 1.05
CA GLU A 114 -0.78 4.45 1.00
C GLU A 114 0.06 4.37 2.28
N ILE A 115 -0.50 3.82 3.37
CA ILE A 115 0.19 3.76 4.67
C ILE A 115 0.60 2.36 5.12
N ILE A 116 -0.01 1.30 4.56
CA ILE A 116 0.18 -0.08 5.06
C ILE A 116 1.55 -0.70 4.76
N TYR A 117 2.34 -0.14 3.85
CA TYR A 117 3.62 -0.71 3.49
C TYR A 117 4.79 -0.01 4.19
N ASP A 118 5.29 1.06 3.61
CA ASP A 118 6.53 1.71 4.00
C ASP A 118 6.35 3.12 4.60
N PHE A 119 5.10 3.56 4.78
CA PHE A 119 4.82 4.92 5.25
C PHE A 119 5.45 5.20 6.62
N PHE A 120 5.34 4.27 7.56
CA PHE A 120 5.90 4.43 8.91
C PHE A 120 7.42 4.55 8.87
N ASP A 121 8.10 3.72 8.08
CA ASP A 121 9.56 3.74 7.96
C ASP A 121 10.05 5.04 7.32
N VAL A 122 9.36 5.49 6.27
CA VAL A 122 9.68 6.78 5.62
C VAL A 122 9.41 7.96 6.56
N LEU A 123 8.30 7.91 7.32
CA LEU A 123 7.96 8.90 8.33
C LEU A 123 9.07 9.03 9.38
N LYS A 124 9.50 7.89 9.94
CA LYS A 124 10.60 7.83 10.90
C LYS A 124 11.92 8.34 10.31
N SER A 125 12.25 7.92 9.11
CA SER A 125 13.46 8.35 8.42
C SER A 125 13.47 9.87 8.18
N ARG A 126 12.38 10.45 7.68
CA ARG A 126 12.28 11.90 7.40
C ARG A 126 12.22 12.78 8.67
N SER A 127 11.83 12.21 9.80
CA SER A 127 11.76 12.89 11.08
C SER A 127 12.90 12.52 12.05
N ARG A 128 13.93 11.80 11.58
CA ARG A 128 15.01 11.27 12.42
C ARG A 128 14.50 10.48 13.64
N GLY A 129 13.42 9.75 13.46
CA GLY A 129 12.79 8.94 14.50
C GLY A 129 11.84 9.68 15.44
N TYR A 130 11.71 11.00 15.34
CA TYR A 130 10.94 11.80 16.30
C TYR A 130 9.43 11.75 16.07
N ALA A 131 8.95 11.59 14.83
CA ALA A 131 7.52 11.57 14.57
C ALA A 131 6.84 10.34 15.17
N SER A 132 5.72 10.55 15.85
CA SER A 132 4.78 9.49 16.21
C SER A 132 3.59 9.50 15.25
N PHE A 133 2.98 8.35 15.06
CA PHE A 133 1.90 8.17 14.09
C PHE A 133 0.83 7.26 14.64
N ASP A 134 -0.39 7.72 14.58
CA ASP A 134 -1.58 6.95 14.88
C ASP A 134 -2.62 7.14 13.78
N TYR A 135 -3.48 6.16 13.56
CA TYR A 135 -4.53 6.27 12.56
C TYR A 135 -5.77 5.47 12.92
N SER A 136 -6.90 5.94 12.44
CA SER A 136 -8.19 5.27 12.57
C SER A 136 -8.95 5.29 11.26
N LEU A 137 -9.66 4.20 10.95
CA LEU A 137 -10.52 4.14 9.77
C LEU A 137 -11.69 5.09 9.92
N ILE A 138 -11.93 5.95 8.92
CA ILE A 138 -13.04 6.90 8.91
C ILE A 138 -14.13 6.54 7.90
N GLY A 139 -13.88 5.61 7.01
CA GLY A 139 -14.84 5.15 6.00
C GLY A 139 -14.22 4.89 4.65
N TYR A 140 -15.05 4.97 3.63
CA TYR A 140 -14.68 4.75 2.23
C TYR A 140 -14.90 6.01 1.42
N GLN A 141 -14.06 6.24 0.45
CA GLN A 141 -14.12 7.37 -0.47
C GLN A 141 -13.99 6.87 -1.90
N GLU A 142 -14.75 7.47 -2.81
CA GLU A 142 -14.64 7.19 -4.23
C GLU A 142 -13.25 7.51 -4.75
N ALA A 143 -12.68 6.60 -5.55
CA ALA A 143 -11.36 6.73 -6.12
C ALA A 143 -11.28 6.07 -7.50
N THR A 144 -10.47 6.67 -8.38
CA THR A 144 -10.18 6.11 -9.70
C THR A 144 -9.09 5.05 -9.55
N LEU A 145 -9.51 3.82 -9.35
CA LEU A 145 -8.63 2.67 -9.13
C LEU A 145 -8.48 1.86 -10.42
N THR A 146 -7.31 1.25 -10.58
CA THR A 146 -7.02 0.36 -11.69
C THR A 146 -6.24 -0.86 -11.24
N LYS A 147 -6.39 -1.95 -11.96
CA LYS A 147 -5.56 -3.14 -11.78
C LYS A 147 -4.23 -2.92 -12.47
N LEU A 148 -3.15 -3.23 -11.79
CA LEU A 148 -1.80 -3.24 -12.31
C LEU A 148 -1.30 -4.68 -12.32
N ASP A 149 -1.11 -5.23 -13.51
CA ASP A 149 -0.57 -6.57 -13.72
C ASP A 149 0.93 -6.51 -14.01
N ILE A 150 1.67 -7.42 -13.40
CA ILE A 150 3.09 -7.61 -13.72
C ILE A 150 3.24 -8.85 -14.58
N LEU A 151 3.90 -8.67 -15.71
CA LEU A 151 4.19 -9.75 -16.65
C LEU A 151 5.68 -10.09 -16.60
N VAL A 152 5.97 -11.36 -16.50
CA VAL A 152 7.32 -11.91 -16.61
C VAL A 152 7.31 -12.85 -17.82
N ASN A 153 8.22 -12.61 -18.75
CA ASN A 153 8.24 -13.34 -20.02
C ASN A 153 6.89 -13.29 -20.79
N ARG A 154 6.20 -12.13 -20.74
CA ARG A 154 4.89 -11.86 -21.36
C ARG A 154 3.71 -12.61 -20.73
N GLU A 155 3.92 -13.33 -19.64
CA GLU A 155 2.85 -14.00 -18.90
C GLU A 155 2.53 -13.24 -17.62
N VAL A 156 1.23 -13.04 -17.34
CA VAL A 156 0.78 -12.36 -16.11
C VAL A 156 1.09 -13.22 -14.90
N VAL A 157 1.71 -12.61 -13.90
CA VAL A 157 1.97 -13.24 -12.61
C VAL A 157 0.94 -12.75 -11.60
N ASP A 158 -0.13 -13.50 -11.40
CA ASP A 158 -1.27 -13.10 -10.54
C ASP A 158 -0.85 -12.70 -9.11
N ALA A 159 0.17 -13.37 -8.57
CA ALA A 159 0.70 -13.05 -7.24
C ALA A 159 1.34 -11.65 -7.14
N LEU A 160 1.68 -11.05 -8.29
CA LEU A 160 2.25 -9.71 -8.39
C LEU A 160 1.26 -8.67 -8.89
N SER A 161 0.00 -9.04 -9.10
CA SER A 161 -1.06 -8.10 -9.47
C SER A 161 -1.57 -7.35 -8.23
N PHE A 162 -1.88 -6.07 -8.39
CA PHE A 162 -2.43 -5.25 -7.30
C PHE A 162 -3.29 -4.10 -7.83
N ILE A 163 -4.12 -3.55 -6.93
CA ILE A 163 -4.99 -2.43 -7.24
C ILE A 163 -4.31 -1.15 -6.75
N VAL A 164 -4.26 -0.15 -7.62
CA VAL A 164 -3.65 1.15 -7.33
C VAL A 164 -4.53 2.28 -7.83
N HIS A 165 -4.34 3.46 -7.27
CA HIS A 165 -4.91 4.68 -7.85
C HIS A 165 -4.25 4.97 -9.20
N SER A 166 -5.05 5.35 -10.19
CA SER A 166 -4.58 5.56 -11.57
C SER A 166 -3.44 6.59 -11.68
N SER A 167 -3.46 7.62 -10.84
CA SER A 167 -2.43 8.67 -10.84
C SER A 167 -1.02 8.17 -10.51
N VAL A 168 -0.89 7.07 -9.78
CA VAL A 168 0.41 6.52 -9.35
C VAL A 168 0.76 5.19 -10.04
N ALA A 169 -0.13 4.67 -10.87
CA ALA A 169 0.01 3.35 -11.49
C ALA A 169 1.29 3.20 -12.32
N VAL A 170 1.60 4.18 -13.15
CA VAL A 170 2.80 4.16 -14.02
C VAL A 170 4.08 4.16 -13.19
N GLU A 171 4.15 5.03 -12.19
CA GLU A 171 5.34 5.13 -11.32
C GLU A 171 5.55 3.85 -10.51
N ARG A 172 4.48 3.32 -9.91
CA ARG A 172 4.54 2.05 -9.16
C ARG A 172 4.92 0.88 -10.04
N GLY A 173 4.32 0.75 -11.22
CA GLY A 173 4.66 -0.29 -12.18
C GLY A 173 6.14 -0.27 -12.55
N ARG A 174 6.68 0.91 -12.86
CA ARG A 174 8.10 1.08 -13.16
C ARG A 174 9.00 0.66 -12.01
N LYS A 175 8.74 1.13 -10.78
CA LYS A 175 9.51 0.79 -9.58
C LYS A 175 9.54 -0.72 -9.31
N ILE A 176 8.40 -1.39 -9.51
CA ILE A 176 8.31 -2.85 -9.32
C ILE A 176 9.11 -3.58 -10.40
N CYS A 177 8.96 -3.21 -11.67
CA CYS A 177 9.76 -3.81 -12.75
C CYS A 177 11.25 -3.62 -12.51
N GLU A 178 11.70 -2.46 -12.07
CA GLU A 178 13.10 -2.19 -11.74
C GLU A 178 13.60 -3.04 -10.57
N LYS A 179 12.76 -3.23 -9.53
CA LYS A 179 13.09 -4.10 -8.40
C LYS A 179 13.17 -5.55 -8.84
N LEU A 180 12.18 -6.05 -9.57
CA LEU A 180 12.19 -7.42 -10.08
C LEU A 180 13.38 -7.71 -10.99
N LYS A 181 13.77 -6.74 -11.82
CA LYS A 181 14.97 -6.86 -12.67
C LYS A 181 16.26 -7.07 -11.86
N LYS A 182 16.33 -6.55 -10.64
CA LYS A 182 17.49 -6.70 -9.74
C LYS A 182 17.44 -8.02 -8.98
N GLU A 183 16.25 -8.44 -8.56
CA GLU A 183 16.04 -9.64 -7.72
C GLU A 183 16.03 -10.94 -8.55
N ILE A 184 15.50 -10.89 -9.79
CA ILE A 184 15.48 -12.07 -10.67
C ILE A 184 16.88 -12.33 -11.20
N PRO A 185 17.45 -13.54 -10.96
CA PRO A 185 18.76 -13.91 -11.48
C PRO A 185 18.81 -13.80 -13.01
N ARG A 186 19.96 -13.38 -13.54
CA ARG A 186 20.17 -13.32 -14.99
C ARG A 186 20.00 -14.70 -15.62
N GLN A 187 19.21 -14.76 -16.67
CA GLN A 187 18.98 -15.97 -17.47
C GLN A 187 19.85 -15.94 -18.74
N LEU A 188 20.01 -17.11 -19.36
CA LEU A 188 20.76 -17.21 -20.62
C LEU A 188 20.02 -16.61 -21.83
N PHE A 189 18.76 -16.28 -21.67
CA PHE A 189 17.90 -15.66 -22.68
C PHE A 189 17.21 -14.42 -22.10
N GLU A 190 16.76 -13.55 -22.97
CA GLU A 190 16.10 -12.31 -22.59
C GLU A 190 14.69 -12.58 -22.03
N ILE A 191 14.45 -12.13 -20.79
CA ILE A 191 13.13 -12.21 -20.15
C ILE A 191 12.62 -10.78 -19.95
N PRO A 192 11.60 -10.36 -20.71
CA PRO A 192 10.97 -9.06 -20.50
C PRO A 192 10.16 -9.04 -19.19
N ILE A 193 10.33 -7.97 -18.40
CA ILE A 193 9.52 -7.67 -17.21
C ILE A 193 8.72 -6.41 -17.52
N GLN A 194 7.39 -6.50 -17.47
CA GLN A 194 6.50 -5.47 -17.92
C GLN A 194 5.40 -5.22 -16.87
N ALA A 195 4.90 -4.00 -16.84
CA ALA A 195 3.71 -3.64 -16.07
C ALA A 195 2.60 -3.23 -17.03
N ALA A 196 1.44 -3.85 -16.91
CA ALA A 196 0.24 -3.53 -17.70
C ALA A 196 -0.82 -2.90 -16.80
N ILE A 197 -1.47 -1.85 -17.28
CA ILE A 197 -2.49 -1.09 -16.54
C ILE A 197 -3.83 -1.32 -17.24
N GLY A 198 -4.82 -1.82 -16.47
CA GLY A 198 -6.20 -1.93 -16.95
C GLY A 198 -6.36 -2.91 -18.11
N ALA A 199 -5.71 -4.07 -18.01
CA ALA A 199 -5.88 -5.15 -19.00
C ALA A 199 -7.20 -5.89 -18.77
#